data_02947c2e21dddf2cacb2d2926bf8b2d4
#
_entry.id   02947c2e21dddf2cacb2d2926bf8b2d4
#
_cell.length_a   1.000
_cell.length_b   1.000
_cell.length_c   1.000
_cell.angle_alpha   90.00
_cell.angle_beta   90.00
_cell.angle_gamma   90.00
#
_symmetry.space_group_name_H-M   'P 1'
#
loop_
_entity.id
_entity.type
_entity.pdbx_description
1 polymer ?
#
loop_
_entity_poly.entity_id
_entity_poly.type
_entity_poly.pdbx_seq_one_letter_code
_entity_poly.pdbx_strand_id
1 'polypeptide(L)'
;MITNQNEINQYLQDYHAGRISKGLDTGLLKLDDAIRFKKGQLTIINGLDNVGKTIWILWYYLALSVRHNLKWCIYSGENKAGQLVRQLIQFYTGERLEKMELREIFRVELIIRNWFTFIDNSNFYKSKDLFKIFSDSDYDGCLIDPFTGMNREYTHAANYDFLNESRNFCNSTNKSVYVNTHVVTAAARRVYAEGHEYAGYSMPVGKSESEGGQPFGNRTDDFLTIHRLVGHPIRNYITEVYVRKIKDTETGGKVSAIDDPLDFEFNSGLGFTMDGQNILNQTKKNDLELKPLPKSDEFGRYEEAPF
;
A
#
# COMPACT_ATOMS: atom_id res chain seq x y z
N MET A 1 -25.23 -14.37 16.08
CA MET A 1 -26.14 -13.54 15.24
C MET A 1 -26.27 -14.23 13.90
N ILE A 2 -27.46 -14.37 13.36
CA ILE A 2 -27.72 -15.03 12.07
C ILE A 2 -27.83 -13.93 11.02
N THR A 3 -27.24 -14.15 9.83
CA THR A 3 -27.29 -13.20 8.72
C THR A 3 -28.72 -12.95 8.27
N ASN A 4 -29.05 -11.73 7.94
CA ASN A 4 -30.38 -11.34 7.46
C ASN A 4 -30.60 -11.92 6.05
N GLN A 5 -31.72 -12.63 5.84
CA GLN A 5 -32.05 -13.21 4.55
C GLN A 5 -32.18 -12.16 3.43
N ASN A 6 -32.60 -10.94 3.77
CA ASN A 6 -32.70 -9.85 2.80
C ASN A 6 -31.33 -9.40 2.25
N GLU A 7 -30.27 -9.44 3.09
CA GLU A 7 -28.90 -9.14 2.65
C GLU A 7 -28.41 -10.18 1.65
N ILE A 8 -28.70 -11.47 1.90
CA ILE A 8 -28.36 -12.56 0.99
C ILE A 8 -29.08 -12.37 -0.35
N ASN A 9 -30.38 -12.13 -0.31
CA ASN A 9 -31.19 -11.93 -1.51
C ASN A 9 -30.73 -10.70 -2.31
N GLN A 10 -30.40 -9.60 -1.63
CA GLN A 10 -29.88 -8.39 -2.28
C GLN A 10 -28.55 -8.68 -2.99
N TYR A 11 -27.62 -9.37 -2.33
CA TYR A 11 -26.34 -9.75 -2.95
C TYR A 11 -26.53 -10.58 -4.22
N LEU A 12 -27.42 -11.59 -4.15
CA LEU A 12 -27.71 -12.45 -5.31
C LEU A 12 -28.33 -11.67 -6.47
N GLN A 13 -29.23 -10.73 -6.18
CA GLN A 13 -29.82 -9.84 -7.20
C GLN A 13 -28.78 -8.91 -7.83
N ASP A 14 -27.88 -8.37 -7.02
CA ASP A 14 -26.81 -7.49 -7.48
C ASP A 14 -25.80 -8.22 -8.32
N TYR A 15 -25.43 -9.45 -7.91
CA TYR A 15 -24.57 -10.34 -8.68
C TYR A 15 -25.18 -10.68 -10.04
N HIS A 16 -26.44 -11.15 -10.05
CA HIS A 16 -27.17 -11.48 -11.28
C HIS A 16 -27.29 -10.31 -12.23
N ALA A 17 -27.47 -9.11 -11.70
CA ALA A 17 -27.59 -7.88 -12.48
C ALA A 17 -26.24 -7.26 -12.87
N GLY A 18 -25.11 -7.87 -12.54
CA GLY A 18 -23.76 -7.35 -12.81
C GLY A 18 -23.42 -6.06 -12.05
N ARG A 19 -24.10 -5.80 -10.93
CA ARG A 19 -23.86 -4.61 -10.09
C ARG A 19 -22.80 -4.79 -9.02
N ILE A 20 -22.27 -6.01 -8.85
CA ILE A 20 -21.17 -6.24 -7.91
C ILE A 20 -19.91 -5.54 -8.42
N SER A 21 -19.36 -4.66 -7.59
CA SER A 21 -18.17 -3.91 -7.92
C SER A 21 -16.95 -4.81 -8.07
N LYS A 22 -16.22 -4.65 -9.16
CA LYS A 22 -14.92 -5.30 -9.37
C LYS A 22 -13.76 -4.68 -8.55
N GLY A 23 -14.07 -3.77 -7.63
CA GLY A 23 -13.08 -2.96 -6.94
C GLY A 23 -12.64 -1.75 -7.77
N LEU A 24 -11.89 -0.85 -7.13
CA LEU A 24 -11.41 0.39 -7.74
C LEU A 24 -10.08 0.15 -8.46
N ASP A 25 -9.98 0.70 -9.66
CA ASP A 25 -8.83 0.58 -10.55
C ASP A 25 -7.79 1.68 -10.32
N THR A 26 -6.55 1.44 -10.71
CA THR A 26 -5.48 2.44 -10.72
C THR A 26 -5.38 3.18 -12.07
N GLY A 27 -5.92 2.59 -13.11
CA GLY A 27 -5.76 3.02 -14.50
C GLY A 27 -4.62 2.31 -15.25
N LEU A 28 -3.88 1.40 -14.60
CA LEU A 28 -2.93 0.50 -15.24
C LEU A 28 -3.62 -0.84 -15.50
N LEU A 29 -3.99 -1.11 -16.73
CA LEU A 29 -4.78 -2.30 -17.09
C LEU A 29 -4.19 -3.60 -16.56
N LYS A 30 -2.88 -3.81 -16.73
CA LYS A 30 -2.20 -5.03 -16.27
C LYS A 30 -2.23 -5.19 -14.75
N LEU A 31 -2.07 -4.08 -14.00
CA LEU A 31 -2.20 -4.08 -12.55
C LEU A 31 -3.66 -4.31 -12.13
N ASP A 32 -4.60 -3.63 -12.77
CA ASP A 32 -6.02 -3.68 -12.46
C ASP A 32 -6.66 -5.03 -12.78
N ASP A 33 -6.08 -5.78 -13.73
CA ASP A 33 -6.43 -7.17 -13.99
C ASP A 33 -5.94 -8.14 -12.90
N ALA A 34 -4.84 -7.79 -12.23
CA ALA A 34 -4.22 -8.62 -11.21
C ALA A 34 -4.73 -8.30 -9.81
N ILE A 35 -4.91 -7.01 -9.48
CA ILE A 35 -5.41 -6.55 -8.18
C ILE A 35 -6.16 -5.23 -8.31
N ARG A 36 -7.28 -5.10 -7.62
CA ARG A 36 -8.05 -3.86 -7.46
C ARG A 36 -8.26 -3.56 -5.98
N PHE A 37 -8.37 -2.29 -5.63
CA PHE A 37 -8.71 -1.90 -4.27
C PHE A 37 -10.17 -2.24 -3.95
N LYS A 38 -10.38 -2.99 -2.89
CA LYS A 38 -11.70 -3.35 -2.37
C LYS A 38 -11.79 -2.91 -0.92
N LYS A 39 -12.90 -2.24 -0.57
CA LYS A 39 -13.14 -1.84 0.83
C LYS A 39 -13.40 -3.06 1.72
N GLY A 40 -13.02 -2.95 2.97
CA GLY A 40 -13.29 -3.98 3.98
C GLY A 40 -12.40 -5.22 3.87
N GLN A 41 -11.25 -5.14 3.20
CA GLN A 41 -10.33 -6.26 3.04
C GLN A 41 -9.04 -6.11 3.82
N LEU A 42 -8.50 -7.24 4.26
CA LEU A 42 -7.18 -7.36 4.84
C LEU A 42 -6.18 -7.83 3.77
N THR A 43 -5.20 -6.99 3.47
CA THR A 43 -4.10 -7.28 2.55
C THR A 43 -2.78 -7.38 3.30
N ILE A 44 -2.04 -8.45 3.09
CA ILE A 44 -0.69 -8.62 3.61
C ILE A 44 0.31 -8.41 2.48
N ILE A 45 1.39 -7.69 2.78
CA ILE A 45 2.50 -7.45 1.87
C ILE A 45 3.77 -7.96 2.53
N ASN A 46 4.47 -8.89 1.89
CA ASN A 46 5.78 -9.32 2.34
C ASN A 46 6.88 -9.04 1.31
N GLY A 47 8.10 -9.26 1.70
CA GLY A 47 9.29 -9.10 0.86
C GLY A 47 10.52 -8.88 1.71
N LEU A 48 11.67 -9.09 1.11
CA LEU A 48 12.97 -8.87 1.74
C LEU A 48 13.18 -7.39 2.14
N ASP A 49 14.25 -7.13 2.86
CA ASP A 49 14.61 -5.75 3.21
C ASP A 49 15.06 -4.98 1.95
N ASN A 50 14.80 -3.68 1.95
CA ASN A 50 15.18 -2.75 0.88
C ASN A 50 14.59 -3.03 -0.52
N VAL A 51 13.65 -3.96 -0.66
CA VAL A 51 12.97 -4.21 -1.95
C VAL A 51 11.93 -3.15 -2.31
N GLY A 52 11.60 -2.24 -1.37
CA GLY A 52 10.73 -1.09 -1.63
C GLY A 52 9.25 -1.30 -1.32
N LYS A 53 8.89 -2.19 -0.36
CA LYS A 53 7.50 -2.42 0.09
C LYS A 53 6.74 -1.13 0.38
N THR A 54 7.25 -0.33 1.31
CA THR A 54 6.67 0.97 1.72
C THR A 54 6.52 1.92 0.54
N ILE A 55 7.53 2.00 -0.31
CA ILE A 55 7.58 2.91 -1.46
C ILE A 55 6.53 2.54 -2.50
N TRP A 56 6.38 1.24 -2.80
CA TRP A 56 5.38 0.78 -3.76
C TRP A 56 3.97 0.97 -3.25
N ILE A 57 3.67 0.64 -1.98
CA ILE A 57 2.32 0.81 -1.43
C ILE A 57 1.90 2.29 -1.34
N LEU A 58 2.83 3.20 -1.02
CA LEU A 58 2.55 4.63 -1.04
C LEU A 58 2.21 5.14 -2.44
N TRP A 59 2.92 4.66 -3.46
CA TRP A 59 2.62 4.99 -4.85
C TRP A 59 1.25 4.44 -5.26
N TYR A 60 0.94 3.20 -4.90
CA TYR A 60 -0.36 2.57 -5.17
C TYR A 60 -1.51 3.34 -4.51
N TYR A 61 -1.34 3.74 -3.25
CA TYR A 61 -2.32 4.57 -2.54
C TYR A 61 -2.49 5.93 -3.19
N LEU A 62 -1.40 6.58 -3.58
CA LEU A 62 -1.46 7.88 -4.24
C LEU A 62 -2.20 7.78 -5.58
N ALA A 63 -1.96 6.74 -6.36
CA ALA A 63 -2.68 6.50 -7.61
C ALA A 63 -4.20 6.38 -7.38
N LEU A 64 -4.60 5.62 -6.37
CA LEU A 64 -6.00 5.49 -5.98
C LEU A 64 -6.59 6.79 -5.41
N SER A 65 -5.81 7.56 -4.64
CA SER A 65 -6.26 8.86 -4.12
C SER A 65 -6.52 9.86 -5.22
N VAL A 66 -5.59 9.98 -6.16
CA VAL A 66 -5.72 10.88 -7.31
C VAL A 66 -6.93 10.51 -8.17
N ARG A 67 -7.19 9.21 -8.36
CA ARG A 67 -8.25 8.73 -9.23
C ARG A 67 -9.64 8.68 -8.56
N HIS A 68 -9.70 8.30 -7.30
CA HIS A 68 -10.94 8.02 -6.58
C HIS A 68 -11.13 8.85 -5.31
N ASN A 69 -10.23 9.77 -5.01
CA ASN A 69 -10.24 10.60 -3.80
C ASN A 69 -10.24 9.79 -2.49
N LEU A 70 -9.55 8.62 -2.48
CA LEU A 70 -9.45 7.77 -1.29
C LEU A 70 -8.52 8.38 -0.24
N LYS A 71 -8.83 8.12 1.03
CA LYS A 71 -8.09 8.61 2.20
C LYS A 71 -7.44 7.47 2.97
N TRP A 72 -6.25 7.72 3.46
CA TRP A 72 -5.39 6.73 4.10
C TRP A 72 -4.89 7.18 5.45
N CYS A 73 -4.87 6.27 6.42
CA CYS A 73 -4.19 6.45 7.70
C CYS A 73 -2.98 5.52 7.78
N ILE A 74 -1.81 6.06 8.01
CA ILE A 74 -0.55 5.33 7.93
C ILE A 74 0.15 5.33 9.29
N TYR A 75 0.39 4.16 9.84
CA TYR A 75 1.34 3.94 10.91
C TYR A 75 2.60 3.32 10.32
N SER A 76 3.72 4.04 10.39
CA SER A 76 5.04 3.51 10.04
C SER A 76 5.95 3.54 11.26
N GLY A 77 6.32 2.35 11.77
CA GLY A 77 7.24 2.21 12.90
C GLY A 77 8.70 2.50 12.55
N GLU A 78 9.04 2.49 11.26
CA GLU A 78 10.43 2.65 10.79
C GLU A 78 10.69 4.00 10.14
N ASN A 79 9.68 4.59 9.48
CA ASN A 79 9.86 5.79 8.68
C ASN A 79 9.21 7.01 9.33
N LYS A 80 9.92 8.13 9.38
CA LYS A 80 9.34 9.40 9.83
C LYS A 80 8.32 9.91 8.81
N ALA A 81 7.22 10.50 9.29
CA ALA A 81 6.15 11.06 8.45
C ALA A 81 6.69 12.02 7.37
N GLY A 82 7.61 12.92 7.70
CA GLY A 82 8.20 13.84 6.75
C GLY A 82 8.93 13.16 5.56
N GLN A 83 9.54 11.99 5.79
CA GLN A 83 10.17 11.22 4.71
C GLN A 83 9.14 10.62 3.76
N LEU A 84 8.02 10.12 4.30
CA LEU A 84 6.92 9.55 3.52
C LEU A 84 6.18 10.64 2.74
N VAL A 85 5.92 11.80 3.36
CA VAL A 85 5.32 12.97 2.70
C VAL A 85 6.22 13.48 1.57
N ARG A 86 7.53 13.62 1.78
CA ARG A 86 8.49 13.95 0.72
C ARG A 86 8.35 13.00 -0.46
N GLN A 87 8.29 11.70 -0.19
CA GLN A 87 8.16 10.69 -1.23
C GLN A 87 6.85 10.84 -2.02
N LEU A 88 5.73 11.08 -1.34
CA LEU A 88 4.43 11.32 -1.97
C LEU A 88 4.43 12.58 -2.83
N ILE A 89 5.05 13.68 -2.36
CA ILE A 89 5.20 14.91 -3.14
C ILE A 89 5.99 14.63 -4.42
N GLN A 90 7.12 13.92 -4.34
CA GLN A 90 7.92 13.57 -5.51
C GLN A 90 7.16 12.66 -6.49
N PHE A 91 6.37 11.72 -6.00
CA PHE A 91 5.50 10.90 -6.84
C PHE A 91 4.42 11.72 -7.53
N TYR A 92 3.76 12.60 -6.79
CA TYR A 92 2.69 13.45 -7.30
C TYR A 92 3.20 14.46 -8.33
N THR A 93 4.36 15.08 -8.08
CA THR A 93 4.94 16.09 -8.96
C THR A 93 5.78 15.50 -10.10
N GLY A 94 6.37 14.30 -9.91
CA GLY A 94 7.38 13.72 -10.79
C GLY A 94 8.67 14.53 -10.81
N GLU A 95 8.91 15.32 -9.76
CA GLU A 95 10.08 16.18 -9.61
C GLU A 95 10.73 15.96 -8.25
N ARG A 96 12.06 16.12 -8.19
CA ARG A 96 12.80 16.04 -6.94
C ARG A 96 12.57 17.27 -6.09
N LEU A 97 12.35 17.08 -4.79
CA LEU A 97 12.02 18.15 -3.86
C LEU A 97 13.07 19.30 -3.89
N GLU A 98 14.35 18.95 -4.06
CA GLU A 98 15.46 19.89 -4.10
C GLU A 98 15.42 20.84 -5.32
N LYS A 99 14.62 20.51 -6.32
CA LYS A 99 14.44 21.35 -7.53
C LYS A 99 13.16 22.18 -7.51
N MET A 100 12.29 21.92 -6.54
CA MET A 100 11.01 22.62 -6.41
C MET A 100 11.16 23.91 -5.60
N GLU A 101 10.36 24.92 -5.93
CA GLU A 101 10.22 26.09 -5.07
C GLU A 101 9.47 25.73 -3.77
N LEU A 102 9.87 26.33 -2.65
CA LEU A 102 9.29 26.07 -1.33
C LEU A 102 7.76 26.28 -1.31
N ARG A 103 7.28 27.30 -1.99
CA ARG A 103 5.84 27.58 -2.14
C ARG A 103 5.10 26.44 -2.84
N GLU A 104 5.69 25.85 -3.85
CA GLU A 104 5.12 24.71 -4.58
C GLU A 104 5.10 23.47 -3.69
N ILE A 105 6.16 23.22 -2.93
CA ILE A 105 6.25 22.10 -1.97
C ILE A 105 5.08 22.17 -0.99
N PHE A 106 4.84 23.31 -0.35
CA PHE A 106 3.74 23.46 0.61
C PHE A 106 2.37 23.35 -0.05
N ARG A 107 2.20 23.85 -1.26
CA ARG A 107 0.95 23.70 -2.01
C ARG A 107 0.63 22.23 -2.25
N VAL A 108 1.61 21.46 -2.70
CA VAL A 108 1.43 20.02 -2.95
C VAL A 108 1.25 19.24 -1.63
N GLU A 109 1.97 19.63 -0.57
CA GLU A 109 1.80 19.04 0.76
C GLU A 109 0.36 19.16 1.25
N LEU A 110 -0.28 20.33 1.06
CA LEU A 110 -1.70 20.50 1.41
C LEU A 110 -2.62 19.54 0.63
N ILE A 111 -2.32 19.27 -0.66
CA ILE A 111 -3.06 18.29 -1.44
C ILE A 111 -2.87 16.88 -0.86
N ILE A 112 -1.62 16.48 -0.59
CA ILE A 112 -1.28 15.18 -0.01
C ILE A 112 -1.97 14.98 1.34
N ARG A 113 -2.00 16.01 2.19
CA ARG A 113 -2.65 15.98 3.51
C ARG A 113 -4.15 15.72 3.44
N ASN A 114 -4.83 16.05 2.36
CA ASN A 114 -6.25 15.71 2.18
C ASN A 114 -6.49 14.20 2.05
N TRP A 115 -5.49 13.45 1.61
CA TRP A 115 -5.58 12.01 1.38
C TRP A 115 -4.82 11.17 2.40
N PHE A 116 -3.75 11.71 3.01
CA PHE A 116 -2.85 10.95 3.87
C PHE A 116 -2.74 11.56 5.26
N THR A 117 -3.03 10.75 6.26
CA THR A 117 -2.77 11.04 7.67
C THR A 117 -1.71 10.08 8.18
N PHE A 118 -0.72 10.60 8.89
CA PHE A 118 0.36 9.80 9.48
C PHE A 118 0.24 9.80 11.00
N ILE A 119 0.29 8.61 11.59
CA ILE A 119 0.31 8.45 13.05
C ILE A 119 1.73 8.73 13.54
N ASP A 120 1.84 9.48 14.64
CA ASP A 120 3.12 9.73 15.31
C ASP A 120 3.74 8.39 15.76
N ASN A 121 4.97 8.13 15.34
CA ASN A 121 5.71 6.91 15.65
C ASN A 121 6.73 7.05 16.78
N SER A 122 6.62 8.11 17.59
CA SER A 122 7.39 8.25 18.83
C SER A 122 7.04 7.18 19.87
N ASN A 123 5.87 6.55 19.73
CA ASN A 123 5.37 5.48 20.58
C ASN A 123 5.11 4.20 19.77
N PHE A 124 5.27 3.06 20.44
CA PHE A 124 4.86 1.76 19.91
C PHE A 124 3.41 1.47 20.31
N TYR A 125 2.54 1.35 19.34
CA TYR A 125 1.12 1.10 19.54
C TYR A 125 0.79 -0.39 19.57
N LYS A 126 -0.17 -0.78 20.41
CA LYS A 126 -0.84 -2.08 20.28
C LYS A 126 -1.87 -2.04 19.14
N SER A 127 -2.24 -3.21 18.62
CA SER A 127 -3.25 -3.32 17.55
C SER A 127 -4.55 -2.59 17.88
N LYS A 128 -5.05 -2.76 19.09
CA LYS A 128 -6.30 -2.11 19.56
C LYS A 128 -6.24 -0.59 19.54
N ASP A 129 -5.09 -0.01 19.88
CA ASP A 129 -4.90 1.44 19.87
C ASP A 129 -4.88 1.97 18.43
N LEU A 130 -4.19 1.27 17.52
CA LEU A 130 -4.18 1.61 16.10
C LEU A 130 -5.58 1.49 15.48
N PHE A 131 -6.31 0.40 15.73
CA PHE A 131 -7.66 0.24 15.19
C PHE A 131 -8.65 1.26 15.76
N LYS A 132 -8.46 1.72 16.99
CA LYS A 132 -9.23 2.84 17.52
C LYS A 132 -8.97 4.13 16.73
N ILE A 133 -7.69 4.49 16.50
CA ILE A 133 -7.32 5.65 15.69
C ILE A 133 -7.89 5.52 14.27
N PHE A 134 -7.76 4.35 13.66
CA PHE A 134 -8.28 4.07 12.31
C PHE A 134 -9.81 4.17 12.23
N SER A 135 -10.52 3.93 13.35
CA SER A 135 -11.99 4.07 13.42
C SER A 135 -12.47 5.50 13.48
N ASP A 136 -11.69 6.39 14.10
CA ASP A 136 -12.14 7.73 14.52
C ASP A 136 -12.30 8.73 13.35
N SER A 137 -11.89 8.38 12.13
CA SER A 137 -11.91 9.27 10.97
C SER A 137 -12.41 8.58 9.70
N ASP A 138 -12.72 9.39 8.70
CA ASP A 138 -13.21 8.93 7.40
C ASP A 138 -12.07 8.48 6.48
N TYR A 139 -11.42 7.38 6.85
CA TYR A 139 -10.41 6.73 6.02
C TYR A 139 -11.02 5.57 5.24
N ASP A 140 -10.56 5.37 4.00
CA ASP A 140 -10.90 4.21 3.18
C ASP A 140 -10.00 3.01 3.47
N GLY A 141 -8.77 3.28 3.84
CA GLY A 141 -7.80 2.24 4.19
C GLY A 141 -6.72 2.71 5.15
N CYS A 142 -6.07 1.74 5.76
CA CYS A 142 -5.04 1.93 6.78
C CYS A 142 -3.82 1.07 6.46
N LEU A 143 -2.63 1.57 6.80
CA LEU A 143 -1.37 0.85 6.66
C LEU A 143 -0.69 0.68 8.00
N ILE A 144 -0.21 -0.54 8.28
CA ILE A 144 0.72 -0.87 9.36
C ILE A 144 2.05 -1.28 8.71
N ASP A 145 3.12 -0.51 8.93
CA ASP A 145 4.40 -0.64 8.23
C ASP A 145 5.62 -0.48 9.16
N PRO A 146 6.29 -1.57 9.52
CA PRO A 146 5.87 -2.96 9.39
C PRO A 146 5.08 -3.45 10.61
N PHE A 147 4.56 -4.69 10.53
CA PHE A 147 3.94 -5.40 11.65
C PHE A 147 4.87 -5.52 12.86
N THR A 148 6.17 -5.67 12.63
CA THR A 148 7.20 -5.76 13.67
C THR A 148 7.45 -4.45 14.40
N GLY A 149 7.03 -3.32 13.85
CA GLY A 149 7.11 -1.99 14.48
C GLY A 149 5.99 -1.72 15.50
N MET A 150 5.15 -2.70 15.82
CA MET A 150 4.10 -2.58 16.81
C MET A 150 4.53 -3.08 18.18
N ASN A 151 3.87 -2.59 19.24
CA ASN A 151 3.95 -3.19 20.59
C ASN A 151 3.10 -4.47 20.63
N ARG A 152 3.73 -5.62 20.49
CA ARG A 152 3.08 -6.92 20.38
C ARG A 152 3.81 -8.02 21.13
N GLU A 153 3.10 -9.10 21.43
CA GLU A 153 3.73 -10.36 21.87
C GLU A 153 4.27 -11.15 20.67
N TYR A 154 5.38 -11.85 20.88
CA TYR A 154 6.06 -12.64 19.83
C TYR A 154 5.63 -14.11 19.87
N THR A 155 4.31 -14.35 19.93
CA THR A 155 3.76 -15.71 19.96
C THR A 155 2.87 -15.98 18.75
N HIS A 156 2.76 -17.24 18.39
CA HIS A 156 1.87 -17.67 17.30
C HIS A 156 0.40 -17.33 17.59
N ALA A 157 -0.03 -17.44 18.85
CA ALA A 157 -1.39 -17.06 19.27
C ALA A 157 -1.64 -15.56 19.08
N ALA A 158 -0.71 -14.70 19.53
CA ALA A 158 -0.83 -13.25 19.36
C ALA A 158 -0.90 -12.84 17.88
N ASN A 159 -0.20 -13.55 16.99
CA ASN A 159 -0.30 -13.31 15.55
C ASN A 159 -1.70 -13.63 15.01
N TYR A 160 -2.32 -14.74 15.47
CA TYR A 160 -3.70 -15.05 15.10
C TYR A 160 -4.69 -14.01 15.66
N ASP A 161 -4.51 -13.58 16.89
CA ASP A 161 -5.37 -12.58 17.53
C ASP A 161 -5.31 -11.25 16.77
N PHE A 162 -4.13 -10.78 16.41
CA PHE A 162 -3.95 -9.61 15.56
C PHE A 162 -4.69 -9.72 14.22
N LEU A 163 -4.55 -10.85 13.54
CA LEU A 163 -5.21 -11.07 12.24
C LEU A 163 -6.73 -11.17 12.38
N ASN A 164 -7.23 -11.78 13.47
CA ASN A 164 -8.65 -11.81 13.78
C ASN A 164 -9.19 -10.41 14.09
N GLU A 165 -8.47 -9.61 14.88
CA GLU A 165 -8.80 -8.21 15.16
C GLU A 165 -8.83 -7.39 13.86
N SER A 166 -7.82 -7.54 13.00
CA SER A 166 -7.74 -6.86 11.68
C SER A 166 -8.95 -7.19 10.81
N ARG A 167 -9.31 -8.46 10.73
CA ARG A 167 -10.48 -8.89 9.94
C ARG A 167 -11.79 -8.39 10.53
N ASN A 168 -11.94 -8.45 11.85
CA ASN A 168 -13.12 -7.91 12.53
C ASN A 168 -13.25 -6.40 12.29
N PHE A 169 -12.14 -5.67 12.33
CA PHE A 169 -12.09 -4.25 11.99
C PHE A 169 -12.53 -4.02 10.54
N CYS A 170 -11.95 -4.72 9.57
CA CYS A 170 -12.34 -4.60 8.16
C CYS A 170 -13.85 -4.86 7.95
N ASN A 171 -14.37 -5.94 8.53
CA ASN A 171 -15.77 -6.34 8.38
C ASN A 171 -16.75 -5.36 9.04
N SER A 172 -16.39 -4.81 10.22
CA SER A 172 -17.28 -3.93 10.98
C SER A 172 -17.29 -2.48 10.51
N THR A 173 -16.17 -2.02 9.92
CA THR A 173 -16.01 -0.61 9.51
C THR A 173 -16.06 -0.42 7.99
N ASN A 174 -15.98 -1.49 7.21
CA ASN A 174 -15.79 -1.47 5.76
C ASN A 174 -14.52 -0.69 5.32
N LYS A 175 -13.53 -0.56 6.21
CA LYS A 175 -12.22 0.01 5.91
C LYS A 175 -11.22 -1.09 5.63
N SER A 176 -10.30 -0.87 4.68
CA SER A 176 -9.28 -1.87 4.36
C SER A 176 -8.04 -1.69 5.21
N VAL A 177 -7.41 -2.80 5.58
CA VAL A 177 -6.16 -2.80 6.33
C VAL A 177 -5.08 -3.46 5.49
N TYR A 178 -3.96 -2.77 5.33
CA TYR A 178 -2.74 -3.28 4.71
C TYR A 178 -1.66 -3.43 5.77
N VAL A 179 -0.95 -4.55 5.74
CA VAL A 179 0.10 -4.83 6.72
C VAL A 179 1.37 -5.26 5.99
N ASN A 180 2.41 -4.47 6.12
CA ASN A 180 3.74 -4.86 5.68
C ASN A 180 4.38 -5.78 6.71
N THR A 181 4.97 -6.89 6.25
CA THR A 181 5.70 -7.84 7.11
C THR A 181 7.11 -8.05 6.59
N HIS A 182 8.01 -8.33 7.51
CA HIS A 182 9.32 -8.90 7.19
C HIS A 182 9.18 -10.40 6.88
N VAL A 183 10.27 -11.01 6.46
CA VAL A 183 10.33 -12.43 6.16
C VAL A 183 11.20 -13.17 7.16
N VAL A 184 10.96 -14.48 7.30
CA VAL A 184 11.78 -15.33 8.16
C VAL A 184 13.20 -15.40 7.61
N THR A 185 14.19 -15.51 8.50
CA THR A 185 15.63 -15.54 8.15
C THR A 185 15.98 -16.62 7.12
N ALA A 186 15.30 -17.78 7.17
CA ALA A 186 15.53 -18.86 6.21
C ALA A 186 15.17 -18.46 4.78
N ALA A 187 14.10 -17.69 4.59
CA ALA A 187 13.69 -17.18 3.29
C ALA A 187 14.67 -16.12 2.76
N ALA A 188 15.21 -15.27 3.64
CA ALA A 188 16.18 -14.24 3.27
C ALA A 188 17.51 -14.82 2.75
N ARG A 189 17.81 -16.07 3.08
CA ARG A 189 19.03 -16.77 2.62
C ARG A 189 18.88 -17.51 1.30
N ARG A 190 17.67 -17.59 0.74
CA ARG A 190 17.47 -18.27 -0.54
C ARG A 190 17.95 -17.39 -1.69
N VAL A 191 18.81 -17.96 -2.51
CA VAL A 191 19.35 -17.32 -3.70
C VAL A 191 19.11 -18.21 -4.93
N TYR A 192 19.09 -17.60 -6.09
CA TYR A 192 19.03 -18.34 -7.34
C TYR A 192 20.27 -19.24 -7.50
N ALA A 193 20.04 -20.47 -7.95
CA ALA A 193 21.08 -21.48 -8.11
C ALA A 193 22.08 -21.10 -9.22
N GLU A 194 23.24 -21.72 -9.17
CA GLU A 194 24.24 -21.64 -10.25
C GLU A 194 23.63 -22.07 -11.59
N GLY A 195 23.91 -21.32 -12.64
CA GLY A 195 23.32 -21.51 -13.98
C GLY A 195 22.03 -20.72 -14.25
N HIS A 196 21.40 -20.12 -13.23
CA HIS A 196 20.32 -19.18 -13.42
C HIS A 196 20.86 -17.79 -13.81
N GLU A 197 20.14 -17.00 -14.63
CA GLU A 197 20.59 -15.66 -15.04
C GLU A 197 20.80 -14.71 -13.85
N TYR A 198 20.10 -14.95 -12.71
CA TYR A 198 20.24 -14.19 -11.45
C TYR A 198 20.96 -14.98 -10.37
N ALA A 199 21.88 -15.90 -10.73
CA ALA A 199 22.62 -16.70 -9.77
C ALA A 199 23.24 -15.86 -8.66
N GLY A 200 23.05 -16.28 -7.40
CA GLY A 200 23.56 -15.58 -6.20
C GLY A 200 22.72 -14.42 -5.71
N TYR A 201 21.73 -13.93 -6.46
CA TYR A 201 20.76 -12.95 -5.99
C TYR A 201 19.61 -13.63 -5.25
N SER A 202 18.99 -12.90 -4.32
CA SER A 202 17.87 -13.40 -3.53
C SER A 202 16.66 -13.72 -4.41
N MET A 203 15.98 -14.81 -4.09
CA MET A 203 14.75 -15.23 -4.75
C MET A 203 13.53 -14.51 -4.15
N PRO A 204 12.43 -14.32 -4.91
CA PRO A 204 11.17 -13.83 -4.37
C PRO A 204 10.62 -14.80 -3.32
N VAL A 205 10.04 -14.23 -2.25
CA VAL A 205 9.52 -15.01 -1.12
C VAL A 205 8.08 -15.46 -1.35
N GLY A 206 7.68 -16.54 -0.71
CA GLY A 206 6.31 -17.05 -0.71
C GLY A 206 5.47 -16.44 0.43
N LYS A 207 4.15 -16.65 0.38
CA LYS A 207 3.21 -16.18 1.41
C LYS A 207 3.41 -16.81 2.78
N SER A 208 3.94 -18.04 2.84
CA SER A 208 4.23 -18.77 4.09
C SER A 208 5.51 -18.33 4.78
N GLU A 209 6.30 -17.48 4.14
CA GLU A 209 7.62 -17.05 4.59
C GLU A 209 7.61 -15.68 5.29
N SER A 210 6.43 -15.13 5.57
CA SER A 210 6.28 -13.94 6.41
C SER A 210 6.74 -14.20 7.84
N GLU A 211 7.38 -13.22 8.46
CA GLU A 211 7.61 -13.23 9.90
C GLU A 211 6.25 -13.26 10.61
N GLY A 212 6.07 -14.22 11.52
CA GLY A 212 4.76 -14.51 12.10
C GLY A 212 4.08 -15.75 11.48
N GLY A 213 4.61 -16.26 10.35
CA GLY A 213 4.32 -17.60 9.83
C GLY A 213 3.02 -17.72 9.01
N GLN A 214 2.59 -18.95 8.86
CA GLN A 214 1.42 -19.33 8.04
C GLN A 214 0.11 -18.56 8.30
N PRO A 215 -0.21 -18.08 9.52
CA PRO A 215 -1.43 -17.33 9.76
C PRO A 215 -1.61 -16.13 8.82
N PHE A 216 -0.54 -15.43 8.49
CA PHE A 216 -0.58 -14.28 7.59
C PHE A 216 -1.07 -14.64 6.18
N GLY A 217 -0.63 -15.76 5.63
CA GLY A 217 -1.11 -16.25 4.35
C GLY A 217 -2.55 -16.80 4.38
N ASN A 218 -2.95 -17.40 5.51
CA ASN A 218 -4.24 -18.07 5.61
C ASN A 218 -5.40 -17.11 5.92
N ARG A 219 -5.17 -16.12 6.80
CA ARG A 219 -6.22 -15.23 7.34
C ARG A 219 -6.43 -13.95 6.54
N THR A 220 -5.56 -13.64 5.59
CA THR A 220 -5.69 -12.47 4.71
C THR A 220 -6.69 -12.71 3.56
N ASP A 221 -7.26 -11.65 3.03
CA ASP A 221 -8.04 -11.69 1.80
C ASP A 221 -7.11 -11.69 0.58
N ASP A 222 -6.24 -10.69 0.49
CA ASP A 222 -5.27 -10.58 -0.58
C ASP A 222 -3.83 -10.64 -0.02
N PHE A 223 -2.91 -11.18 -0.80
CA PHE A 223 -1.52 -11.29 -0.39
C PHE A 223 -0.59 -10.92 -1.54
N LEU A 224 0.30 -9.96 -1.29
CA LEU A 224 1.30 -9.50 -2.24
C LEU A 224 2.72 -9.81 -1.75
N THR A 225 3.61 -10.11 -2.67
CA THR A 225 5.04 -10.15 -2.43
C THR A 225 5.72 -9.09 -3.28
N ILE A 226 6.50 -8.22 -2.65
CA ILE A 226 7.32 -7.24 -3.33
C ILE A 226 8.76 -7.78 -3.38
N HIS A 227 9.32 -7.79 -4.58
CA HIS A 227 10.68 -8.26 -4.80
C HIS A 227 11.48 -7.27 -5.66
N ARG A 228 12.78 -7.28 -5.46
CA ARG A 228 13.75 -6.53 -6.27
C ARG A 228 15.10 -7.21 -6.18
N LEU A 229 15.81 -7.30 -7.27
CA LEU A 229 17.20 -7.76 -7.30
C LEU A 229 18.10 -6.61 -6.82
N VAL A 230 18.12 -6.39 -5.50
CA VAL A 230 18.92 -5.33 -4.88
C VAL A 230 20.39 -5.56 -5.17
N GLY A 231 21.07 -4.53 -5.70
CA GLY A 231 22.50 -4.62 -6.09
C GLY A 231 22.75 -5.23 -7.47
N HIS A 232 21.74 -5.68 -8.19
CA HIS A 232 21.92 -6.14 -9.57
C HIS A 232 22.29 -4.97 -10.48
N PRO A 233 23.33 -5.06 -11.34
CA PRO A 233 23.85 -3.93 -12.10
C PRO A 233 22.84 -3.35 -13.10
N ILE A 234 21.92 -4.17 -13.63
CA ILE A 234 20.98 -3.77 -14.69
C ILE A 234 19.52 -3.76 -14.20
N ARG A 235 19.12 -4.66 -13.29
CA ARG A 235 17.71 -4.81 -12.87
C ARG A 235 17.38 -4.24 -11.47
N ASN A 236 18.31 -3.55 -10.83
CA ASN A 236 18.08 -3.00 -9.49
C ASN A 236 16.99 -1.94 -9.40
N TYR A 237 16.50 -1.41 -10.52
CA TYR A 237 15.38 -0.47 -10.61
C TYR A 237 14.03 -1.15 -10.87
N ILE A 238 14.00 -2.44 -11.20
CA ILE A 238 12.74 -3.17 -11.40
C ILE A 238 12.23 -3.66 -10.05
N THR A 239 11.00 -3.28 -9.73
CA THR A 239 10.24 -3.81 -8.60
C THR A 239 9.21 -4.79 -9.12
N GLU A 240 9.35 -6.03 -8.74
CA GLU A 240 8.46 -7.13 -9.10
C GLU A 240 7.37 -7.26 -8.04
N VAL A 241 6.11 -7.26 -8.45
CA VAL A 241 4.95 -7.45 -7.58
C VAL A 241 4.27 -8.76 -7.93
N TYR A 242 4.31 -9.69 -7.00
CA TYR A 242 3.65 -10.99 -7.11
C TYR A 242 2.33 -10.95 -6.36
N VAL A 243 1.24 -11.20 -7.04
CA VAL A 243 -0.07 -11.41 -6.41
C VAL A 243 -0.17 -12.87 -5.99
N ARG A 244 0.04 -13.16 -4.70
CA ARG A 244 0.12 -14.53 -4.17
C ARG A 244 -1.24 -15.09 -3.75
N LYS A 245 -2.20 -14.24 -3.48
CA LYS A 245 -3.57 -14.62 -3.11
C LYS A 245 -4.54 -13.50 -3.44
N ILE A 246 -5.66 -13.86 -4.02
CA ILE A 246 -6.87 -13.05 -4.17
C ILE A 246 -8.03 -13.90 -3.67
N LYS A 247 -8.79 -13.41 -2.71
CA LYS A 247 -9.91 -14.15 -2.12
C LYS A 247 -11.10 -14.27 -3.05
N ASP A 248 -11.37 -13.20 -3.79
CA ASP A 248 -12.50 -13.11 -4.71
C ASP A 248 -12.00 -12.71 -6.10
N THR A 249 -11.75 -13.73 -6.92
CA THR A 249 -11.24 -13.55 -8.29
C THR A 249 -12.33 -13.07 -9.26
N GLU A 250 -13.62 -13.29 -8.97
CA GLU A 250 -14.71 -12.87 -9.83
C GLU A 250 -14.95 -11.35 -9.75
N THR A 251 -14.69 -10.75 -8.59
CA THR A 251 -14.91 -9.31 -8.35
C THR A 251 -13.63 -8.48 -8.46
N GLY A 252 -12.52 -9.04 -8.89
CA GLY A 252 -11.37 -8.25 -9.29
C GLY A 252 -10.03 -8.73 -8.77
N GLY A 253 -9.35 -9.42 -9.62
CA GLY A 253 -7.98 -9.83 -9.47
C GLY A 253 -7.72 -11.29 -9.81
N LYS A 254 -6.47 -11.58 -10.02
CA LYS A 254 -5.97 -12.94 -10.28
C LYS A 254 -4.59 -13.12 -9.67
N VAL A 255 -4.27 -14.33 -9.29
CA VAL A 255 -2.94 -14.69 -8.79
C VAL A 255 -1.94 -14.63 -9.95
N SER A 256 -0.76 -14.05 -9.72
CA SER A 256 0.35 -14.05 -10.68
C SER A 256 0.88 -15.47 -10.90
N ALA A 257 1.34 -15.77 -12.10
CA ALA A 257 2.20 -16.93 -12.31
C ALA A 257 3.52 -16.78 -11.52
N ILE A 258 4.20 -17.89 -11.28
CA ILE A 258 5.43 -17.89 -10.45
C ILE A 258 6.54 -17.10 -11.13
N ASP A 259 6.59 -17.17 -12.45
CA ASP A 259 7.61 -16.61 -13.34
C ASP A 259 7.12 -15.38 -14.13
N ASP A 260 5.92 -14.89 -13.84
CA ASP A 260 5.33 -13.70 -14.51
C ASP A 260 4.79 -12.71 -13.48
N PRO A 261 5.65 -11.99 -12.75
CA PRO A 261 5.26 -10.91 -11.87
C PRO A 261 4.80 -9.67 -12.64
N LEU A 262 4.25 -8.71 -11.89
CA LEU A 262 4.01 -7.37 -12.39
C LEU A 262 5.30 -6.55 -12.24
N ASP A 263 5.96 -6.24 -13.34
CA ASP A 263 7.19 -5.44 -13.34
C ASP A 263 6.90 -3.95 -13.32
N PHE A 264 7.44 -3.26 -12.33
CA PHE A 264 7.40 -1.82 -12.18
C PHE A 264 8.81 -1.24 -12.25
N GLU A 265 9.03 -0.35 -13.19
CA GLU A 265 10.28 0.41 -13.27
C GLU A 265 10.25 1.55 -12.25
N PHE A 266 11.15 1.53 -11.28
CA PHE A 266 11.27 2.58 -10.28
C PHE A 266 12.13 3.72 -10.81
N ASN A 267 11.50 4.86 -11.05
CA ASN A 267 12.16 6.04 -11.61
C ASN A 267 12.85 6.88 -10.52
N SER A 268 13.92 6.35 -9.94
CA SER A 268 14.83 7.09 -9.03
C SER A 268 14.12 7.94 -7.95
N GLY A 269 13.00 7.46 -7.41
CA GLY A 269 12.23 8.17 -6.38
C GLY A 269 11.11 9.06 -6.90
N LEU A 270 10.89 9.12 -8.22
CA LEU A 270 9.87 9.99 -8.82
C LEU A 270 8.58 9.24 -9.23
N GLY A 271 8.50 7.96 -8.95
CA GLY A 271 7.35 7.13 -9.25
C GLY A 271 7.71 5.79 -9.83
N PHE A 272 6.68 5.10 -10.28
CA PHE A 272 6.81 3.84 -11.00
C PHE A 272 6.18 3.96 -12.38
N THR A 273 6.77 3.28 -13.36
CA THR A 273 6.19 3.05 -14.66
C THR A 273 5.96 1.55 -14.86
N MET A 274 4.89 1.21 -15.54
CA MET A 274 4.60 -0.15 -15.98
C MET A 274 4.31 -0.08 -17.48
N ASP A 275 4.99 -0.89 -18.26
CA ASP A 275 4.89 -0.90 -19.73
C ASP A 275 5.01 0.53 -20.35
N GLY A 276 5.92 1.34 -19.80
CA GLY A 276 6.14 2.73 -20.21
C GLY A 276 5.08 3.74 -19.75
N GLN A 277 4.05 3.31 -19.02
CA GLN A 277 2.98 4.19 -18.53
C GLN A 277 3.25 4.66 -17.09
N ASN A 278 3.14 5.98 -16.87
CA ASN A 278 3.10 6.58 -15.54
C ASN A 278 1.74 7.26 -15.34
N ILE A 279 0.89 6.64 -14.54
CA ILE A 279 -0.49 7.11 -14.31
C ILE A 279 -0.58 8.44 -13.56
N LEU A 280 0.38 8.71 -12.67
CA LEU A 280 0.39 9.96 -11.91
C LEU A 280 0.73 11.17 -12.79
N ASN A 281 1.55 11.00 -13.82
CA ASN A 281 1.86 12.07 -14.76
C ASN A 281 0.72 12.43 -15.71
N GLN A 282 -0.19 11.50 -15.99
CA GLN A 282 -1.34 11.74 -16.85
C GLN A 282 -2.42 12.57 -16.16
N THR A 283 -2.58 12.39 -14.85
CA THR A 283 -3.58 13.10 -14.04
C THR A 283 -3.20 14.57 -13.79
N LYS A 284 -1.92 14.90 -13.80
CA LYS A 284 -1.41 16.28 -13.58
C LYS A 284 -1.97 17.33 -14.53
N LYS A 285 -2.24 16.97 -15.78
CA LYS A 285 -2.77 17.93 -16.76
C LYS A 285 -4.17 18.43 -16.41
N ASN A 286 -4.95 17.60 -15.69
CA ASN A 286 -6.33 17.92 -15.35
C ASN A 286 -6.47 18.63 -13.99
N ASP A 287 -5.57 18.34 -13.02
CA ASP A 287 -5.66 18.87 -11.66
C ASP A 287 -5.07 20.27 -11.50
N LEU A 288 -4.10 20.64 -12.33
CA LEU A 288 -3.51 21.99 -12.33
C LEU A 288 -4.47 23.08 -12.86
N GLU A 289 -5.50 22.68 -13.62
CA GLU A 289 -6.50 23.62 -14.16
C GLU A 289 -7.67 23.85 -13.20
N LEU A 290 -7.84 23.07 -12.12
CA LEU A 290 -9.10 22.99 -11.37
C LEU A 290 -9.12 23.62 -9.98
N LYS A 291 -8.02 24.14 -9.41
CA LYS A 291 -8.06 24.75 -8.07
C LYS A 291 -7.38 26.13 -8.03
N PRO A 292 -8.13 27.22 -7.75
CA PRO A 292 -7.53 28.51 -7.44
C PRO A 292 -6.63 28.40 -6.20
N LEU A 293 -5.49 29.05 -6.24
CA LEU A 293 -4.57 29.16 -5.10
C LEU A 293 -5.33 29.74 -3.89
N PRO A 294 -5.08 29.23 -2.66
CA PRO A 294 -5.55 29.89 -1.44
C PRO A 294 -5.08 31.36 -1.46
N LYS A 295 -5.95 32.26 -1.02
CA LYS A 295 -5.59 33.68 -0.95
C LYS A 295 -4.41 33.89 -0.03
N SER A 296 -3.54 34.84 -0.35
CA SER A 296 -2.26 35.12 0.32
C SER A 296 -2.34 35.33 1.83
N ASP A 297 -3.51 35.61 2.36
CA ASP A 297 -3.77 35.90 3.77
C ASP A 297 -3.73 34.64 4.67
N GLU A 298 -3.87 33.44 4.10
CA GLU A 298 -3.76 32.18 4.84
C GLU A 298 -2.30 31.72 5.04
N PHE A 299 -1.35 32.26 4.29
CA PHE A 299 0.08 31.94 4.38
C PHE A 299 0.83 32.74 5.44
N GLY A 300 0.29 33.86 5.92
CA GLY A 300 0.93 34.74 6.91
C GLY A 300 1.07 34.19 8.33
N ARG A 301 0.53 32.98 8.62
CA ARG A 301 0.63 32.36 9.95
C ARG A 301 1.77 31.34 10.12
N TYR A 302 2.58 31.14 9.09
CA TYR A 302 3.68 30.18 9.13
C TYR A 302 5.06 30.78 9.36
N GLU A 303 5.15 32.11 9.63
CA GLU A 303 6.43 32.76 9.93
C GLU A 303 7.00 32.47 11.34
N GLU A 304 6.25 31.74 12.19
CA GLU A 304 6.68 31.38 13.55
C GLU A 304 6.58 29.88 13.84
N ALA A 305 7.11 29.03 12.99
CA ALA A 305 7.40 27.66 13.39
C ALA A 305 8.80 27.62 13.99
N PRO A 306 8.98 27.29 15.28
CA PRO A 306 10.31 27.15 15.85
C PRO A 306 11.02 25.95 15.21
N PHE A 307 12.23 26.18 14.81
CA PHE A 307 13.19 25.18 14.36
C PHE A 307 13.53 24.18 15.48
#